data_bcc3b3cd80100bc5b743788f3377bee3
#
_entry.id   bcc3b3cd80100bc5b743788f3377bee3
#
_cell.length_a   1.000
_cell.length_b   1.000
_cell.length_c   1.000
_cell.angle_alpha   90.00
_cell.angle_beta   90.00
_cell.angle_gamma   90.00
#
_symmetry.space_group_name_H-M   'P 1'
#
loop_
_entity.id
_entity.type
_entity.pdbx_description
1 polymer ?
#
loop_
_entity_poly.entity_id
_entity_poly.type
_entity_poly.pdbx_seq_one_letter_code
_entity_poly.pdbx_strand_id
1 'polypeptide(L)'
;MNEYEFKQVDFENPSPLFILEDILKGLIGGPLLYGPYYTTFELRGDEKVLDFGCGGGAGSRCLAELLNEKGHLTCIDISNYWISKAKKKLRTYVNVKCIAGDIRALDIPADSFDVISIFHVIHDIAPVDRQDTVATLSRLLKKDGTAFVREPIKKSHGMPVGEIQTLFSNAVLKEIWHSESKSEYKGRFQ
;
A
#
# COMPACT_ATOMS: atom_id res chain seq x y z
N MET A 1 -25.55 -5.45 11.87
CA MET A 1 -25.28 -4.00 11.72
C MET A 1 -23.79 -3.86 11.56
N ASN A 2 -23.34 -3.28 10.43
CA ASN A 2 -21.90 -3.10 10.20
C ASN A 2 -21.41 -2.00 11.16
N GLU A 3 -20.60 -2.35 12.15
CA GLU A 3 -20.13 -1.43 13.19
C GLU A 3 -19.01 -0.50 12.70
N TYR A 4 -18.55 -0.71 11.44
CA TYR A 4 -17.51 0.08 10.79
C TYR A 4 -18.16 1.07 9.82
N GLU A 5 -17.94 2.34 10.04
CA GLU A 5 -18.47 3.40 9.19
C GLU A 5 -17.42 3.78 8.13
N PHE A 6 -17.75 3.54 6.86
CA PHE A 6 -16.91 4.02 5.75
C PHE A 6 -17.11 5.53 5.57
N LYS A 7 -16.01 6.27 5.55
CA LYS A 7 -16.01 7.71 5.25
C LYS A 7 -15.22 7.95 3.97
N GLN A 8 -15.90 8.46 2.96
CA GLN A 8 -15.21 8.84 1.73
C GLN A 8 -14.27 10.02 1.98
N VAL A 9 -13.01 9.87 1.60
CA VAL A 9 -11.96 10.88 1.71
C VAL A 9 -11.69 11.48 0.34
N ASP A 10 -11.62 12.81 0.25
CA ASP A 10 -11.18 13.51 -0.97
C ASP A 10 -9.65 13.62 -0.96
N PHE A 11 -9.00 12.66 -1.61
CA PHE A 11 -7.54 12.61 -1.71
C PHE A 11 -6.97 13.60 -2.74
N GLU A 12 -7.79 14.15 -3.65
CA GLU A 12 -7.34 15.17 -4.61
C GLU A 12 -7.27 16.56 -3.96
N ASN A 13 -8.15 16.84 -2.98
CA ASN A 13 -8.19 18.11 -2.25
C ASN A 13 -8.02 17.88 -0.75
N PRO A 14 -6.84 17.38 -0.29
CA PRO A 14 -6.65 17.06 1.12
C PRO A 14 -6.70 18.30 1.99
N SER A 15 -7.29 18.18 3.18
CA SER A 15 -7.35 19.27 4.14
C SER A 15 -5.95 19.72 4.59
N PRO A 16 -5.75 20.97 5.00
CA PRO A 16 -4.46 21.44 5.51
C PRO A 16 -3.93 20.61 6.68
N LEU A 17 -4.84 20.08 7.53
CA LEU A 17 -4.47 19.22 8.65
C LEU A 17 -3.93 17.87 8.16
N PHE A 18 -4.54 17.28 7.14
CA PHE A 18 -4.10 16.04 6.55
C PHE A 18 -2.73 16.19 5.85
N ILE A 19 -2.51 17.33 5.19
CA ILE A 19 -1.20 17.67 4.60
C ILE A 19 -0.13 17.81 5.69
N LEU A 20 -0.44 18.49 6.80
CA LEU A 20 0.49 18.65 7.91
C LEU A 20 0.85 17.29 8.54
N GLU A 21 -0.15 16.42 8.70
CA GLU A 21 0.05 15.06 9.20
C GLU A 21 0.99 14.25 8.28
N ASP A 22 0.80 14.29 6.95
CA ASP A 22 1.70 13.64 5.99
C ASP A 22 3.13 14.19 6.05
N ILE A 23 3.28 15.50 6.20
CA ILE A 23 4.59 16.13 6.37
C ILE A 23 5.29 15.63 7.64
N LEU A 24 4.57 15.58 8.77
CA LEU A 24 5.10 15.09 10.03
C LEU A 24 5.44 13.59 9.96
N LYS A 25 4.57 12.78 9.36
CA LYS A 25 4.84 11.36 9.06
C LYS A 25 6.06 11.21 8.17
N GLY A 26 6.25 12.09 7.19
CA GLY A 26 7.42 12.08 6.30
C GLY A 26 8.72 12.46 6.99
N LEU A 27 8.70 13.40 7.94
CA LEU A 27 9.90 13.88 8.64
C LEU A 27 10.34 12.97 9.80
N ILE A 28 9.38 12.51 10.60
CA ILE A 28 9.65 11.74 11.82
C ILE A 28 9.33 10.25 11.60
N GLY A 29 8.32 9.97 10.80
CA GLY A 29 7.77 8.62 10.61
C GLY A 29 8.60 7.71 9.70
N GLY A 30 9.37 8.27 8.77
CA GLY A 30 10.16 7.45 7.85
C GLY A 30 11.00 6.39 8.56
N PRO A 31 11.98 6.76 9.37
CA PRO A 31 12.82 5.82 10.09
C PRO A 31 12.10 5.05 11.20
N LEU A 32 11.09 5.66 11.87
CA LEU A 32 10.48 5.09 13.07
C LEU A 32 9.22 4.26 12.81
N LEU A 33 8.42 4.63 11.80
CA LEU A 33 7.13 3.98 11.53
C LEU A 33 7.20 3.05 10.30
N TYR A 34 7.84 3.48 9.22
CA TYR A 34 7.89 2.75 7.96
C TYR A 34 9.11 1.82 7.89
N GLY A 35 10.31 2.29 8.24
CA GLY A 35 11.54 1.52 8.16
C GLY A 35 11.45 0.15 8.85
N PRO A 36 11.09 0.07 10.15
CA PRO A 36 10.96 -1.21 10.85
C PRO A 36 9.93 -2.15 10.25
N TYR A 37 8.87 -1.62 9.64
CA TYR A 37 7.88 -2.46 8.95
C TYR A 37 8.43 -3.00 7.65
N TYR A 38 9.04 -2.17 6.81
CA TYR A 38 9.55 -2.61 5.51
C TYR A 38 10.78 -3.51 5.61
N THR A 39 11.57 -3.44 6.68
CA THR A 39 12.65 -4.41 6.92
C THR A 39 12.12 -5.84 7.13
N THR A 40 10.86 -6.00 7.57
CA THR A 40 10.22 -7.32 7.69
C THR A 40 9.86 -7.96 6.34
N PHE A 41 10.00 -7.24 5.22
CA PHE A 41 9.76 -7.78 3.88
C PHE A 41 10.93 -8.68 3.43
N GLU A 42 12.09 -8.55 4.07
CA GLU A 42 13.29 -9.36 3.79
C GLU A 42 13.70 -9.32 2.32
N LEU A 43 13.60 -8.11 1.71
CA LEU A 43 13.95 -7.91 0.31
C LEU A 43 15.43 -8.18 0.07
N ARG A 44 15.74 -8.88 -1.03
CA ARG A 44 17.13 -9.08 -1.52
C ARG A 44 17.66 -7.84 -2.24
N GLY A 45 16.75 -6.95 -2.62
CA GLY A 45 17.03 -5.69 -3.29
C GLY A 45 16.83 -5.70 -4.81
N ASP A 46 16.63 -6.84 -5.44
CA ASP A 46 16.43 -6.99 -6.88
C ASP A 46 14.97 -7.20 -7.31
N GLU A 47 14.04 -7.10 -6.35
CA GLU A 47 12.62 -7.31 -6.58
C GLU A 47 11.97 -6.18 -7.37
N LYS A 48 10.90 -6.53 -8.09
CA LYS A 48 9.91 -5.59 -8.61
C LYS A 48 8.84 -5.40 -7.56
N VAL A 49 8.83 -4.24 -6.93
CA VAL A 49 7.92 -3.91 -5.83
C VAL A 49 6.83 -2.95 -6.30
N LEU A 50 5.58 -3.22 -5.96
CA LEU A 50 4.46 -2.29 -6.04
C LEU A 50 4.18 -1.72 -4.65
N ASP A 51 4.21 -0.40 -4.49
CA ASP A 51 3.67 0.31 -3.34
C ASP A 51 2.31 0.89 -3.71
N PHE A 52 1.25 0.18 -3.32
CA PHE A 52 -0.13 0.53 -3.64
C PHE A 52 -0.72 1.45 -2.57
N GLY A 53 -1.24 2.60 -3.02
CA GLY A 53 -1.68 3.69 -2.13
C GLY A 53 -0.50 4.42 -1.50
N CYS A 54 0.50 4.74 -2.30
CA CYS A 54 1.79 5.27 -1.83
C CYS A 54 1.72 6.67 -1.19
N GLY A 55 0.59 7.39 -1.32
CA GLY A 55 0.43 8.74 -0.82
C GLY A 55 1.55 9.68 -1.28
N GLY A 56 2.06 10.51 -0.39
CA GLY A 56 3.18 11.42 -0.63
C GLY A 56 4.55 10.76 -0.69
N GLY A 57 4.64 9.42 -0.72
CA GLY A 57 5.88 8.65 -0.92
C GLY A 57 6.77 8.54 0.32
N ALA A 58 6.24 8.73 1.54
CA ALA A 58 7.03 8.59 2.76
C ALA A 58 7.47 7.14 2.99
N GLY A 59 6.55 6.18 2.86
CA GLY A 59 6.83 4.75 2.92
C GLY A 59 7.63 4.27 1.71
N SER A 60 7.26 4.74 0.51
CA SER A 60 7.96 4.39 -0.74
C SER A 60 9.45 4.72 -0.70
N ARG A 61 9.84 5.79 -0.01
CA ARG A 61 11.26 6.13 0.18
C ARG A 61 12.00 5.03 0.92
N CYS A 62 11.42 4.50 2.01
CA CYS A 62 12.02 3.39 2.75
C CYS A 62 12.13 2.12 1.91
N LEU A 63 11.12 1.83 1.07
CA LEU A 63 11.19 0.72 0.11
C LEU A 63 12.29 0.94 -0.93
N ALA A 64 12.39 2.16 -1.49
CA ALA A 64 13.43 2.48 -2.47
C ALA A 64 14.85 2.33 -1.90
N GLU A 65 15.05 2.63 -0.62
CA GLU A 65 16.33 2.47 0.08
C GLU A 65 16.72 1.00 0.30
N LEU A 66 15.75 0.07 0.25
CA LEU A 66 15.99 -1.38 0.35
C LEU A 66 16.31 -2.03 -1.00
N LEU A 67 16.09 -1.32 -2.12
CA LEU A 67 16.31 -1.84 -3.45
C LEU A 67 17.68 -1.42 -3.99
N ASN A 68 18.34 -2.33 -4.69
CA ASN A 68 19.56 -2.07 -5.43
C ASN A 68 19.26 -1.64 -6.89
N GLU A 69 20.28 -1.50 -7.73
CA GLU A 69 20.16 -1.05 -9.12
C GLU A 69 19.31 -1.99 -10.01
N LYS A 70 19.13 -3.26 -9.63
CA LYS A 70 18.32 -4.25 -10.36
C LYS A 70 16.87 -4.26 -9.93
N GLY A 71 16.58 -3.81 -8.70
CA GLY A 71 15.24 -3.71 -8.17
C GLY A 71 14.49 -2.51 -8.74
N HIS A 72 13.17 -2.60 -8.79
CA HIS A 72 12.30 -1.53 -9.29
C HIS A 72 11.13 -1.31 -8.35
N LEU A 73 10.85 -0.04 -8.04
CA LEU A 73 9.69 0.35 -7.26
C LEU A 73 8.67 1.07 -8.15
N THR A 74 7.44 0.55 -8.18
CA THR A 74 6.30 1.24 -8.79
C THR A 74 5.39 1.74 -7.66
N CYS A 75 5.21 3.04 -7.58
CA CYS A 75 4.34 3.71 -6.63
C CYS A 75 3.04 4.08 -7.33
N ILE A 76 1.90 3.64 -6.82
CA ILE A 76 0.58 3.95 -7.39
C ILE A 76 -0.29 4.57 -6.31
N ASP A 77 -0.97 5.65 -6.67
CA ASP A 77 -1.99 6.29 -5.85
C ASP A 77 -3.10 6.83 -6.77
N ILE A 78 -4.33 6.85 -6.29
CA ILE A 78 -5.45 7.38 -7.07
C ILE A 78 -5.33 8.89 -7.28
N SER A 79 -4.69 9.61 -6.36
CA SER A 79 -4.60 11.06 -6.34
C SER A 79 -3.39 11.60 -7.12
N ASN A 80 -3.67 12.49 -8.08
CA ASN A 80 -2.62 13.26 -8.77
C ASN A 80 -1.85 14.17 -7.81
N TYR A 81 -2.55 14.74 -6.82
CA TYR A 81 -1.94 15.57 -5.79
C TYR A 81 -0.83 14.79 -5.06
N TRP A 82 -1.15 13.62 -4.53
CA TRP A 82 -0.19 12.81 -3.78
C TRP A 82 0.94 12.28 -4.66
N ILE A 83 0.64 11.82 -5.86
CA ILE A 83 1.67 11.37 -6.82
C ILE A 83 2.65 12.50 -7.18
N SER A 84 2.18 13.75 -7.27
CA SER A 84 3.09 14.90 -7.48
C SER A 84 4.09 15.06 -6.33
N LYS A 85 3.66 14.83 -5.09
CA LYS A 85 4.52 14.85 -3.89
C LYS A 85 5.49 13.68 -3.87
N ALA A 86 4.99 12.47 -4.18
CA ALA A 86 5.83 11.26 -4.27
C ALA A 86 6.94 11.43 -5.33
N LYS A 87 6.61 11.88 -6.54
CA LYS A 87 7.59 12.17 -7.60
C LYS A 87 8.67 13.14 -7.13
N LYS A 88 8.29 14.21 -6.43
CA LYS A 88 9.26 15.18 -5.90
C LYS A 88 10.16 14.57 -4.83
N LYS A 89 9.60 13.77 -3.92
CA LYS A 89 10.33 13.11 -2.83
C LYS A 89 11.29 12.04 -3.34
N LEU A 90 10.88 11.28 -4.35
CA LEU A 90 11.60 10.13 -4.89
C LEU A 90 12.47 10.44 -6.12
N ARG A 91 12.61 11.71 -6.50
CA ARG A 91 13.30 12.14 -7.73
C ARG A 91 14.75 11.69 -7.90
N THR A 92 15.41 11.33 -6.82
CA THR A 92 16.82 10.88 -6.82
C THR A 92 16.96 9.37 -7.06
N TYR A 93 15.87 8.61 -6.99
CA TYR A 93 15.88 7.16 -7.22
C TYR A 93 15.51 6.88 -8.68
N VAL A 94 16.49 6.44 -9.47
CA VAL A 94 16.34 6.22 -10.93
C VAL A 94 15.48 5.00 -11.27
N ASN A 95 15.36 4.08 -10.32
CA ASN A 95 14.58 2.84 -10.43
C ASN A 95 13.16 2.94 -9.81
N VAL A 96 12.67 4.17 -9.61
CA VAL A 96 11.33 4.42 -9.06
C VAL A 96 10.42 5.04 -10.10
N LYS A 97 9.23 4.48 -10.29
CA LYS A 97 8.15 5.01 -11.14
C LYS A 97 6.94 5.36 -10.30
N CYS A 98 6.36 6.57 -10.49
CA CYS A 98 5.14 7.00 -9.81
C CYS A 98 4.03 7.24 -10.84
N ILE A 99 2.86 6.60 -10.62
CA ILE A 99 1.70 6.60 -11.52
C ILE A 99 0.46 7.03 -10.71
N ALA A 100 -0.28 8.01 -11.22
CA ALA A 100 -1.59 8.36 -10.70
C ALA A 100 -2.68 7.59 -11.44
N GLY A 101 -3.63 7.03 -10.72
CA GLY A 101 -4.79 6.38 -11.30
C GLY A 101 -5.35 5.23 -10.48
N ASP A 102 -6.55 4.82 -10.83
CA ASP A 102 -7.16 3.63 -10.28
C ASP A 102 -6.45 2.39 -10.81
N ILE A 103 -5.94 1.55 -9.92
CA ILE A 103 -5.21 0.33 -10.26
C ILE A 103 -6.02 -0.61 -11.17
N ARG A 104 -7.36 -0.59 -11.05
CA ARG A 104 -8.28 -1.40 -11.86
C ARG A 104 -8.32 -0.97 -13.33
N ALA A 105 -8.00 0.30 -13.60
CA ALA A 105 -8.02 0.90 -14.94
C ALA A 105 -6.62 1.02 -15.58
N LEU A 106 -5.56 0.76 -14.82
CA LEU A 106 -4.20 0.86 -15.35
C LEU A 106 -3.84 -0.39 -16.16
N ASP A 107 -3.23 -0.16 -17.33
CA ASP A 107 -2.72 -1.24 -18.19
C ASP A 107 -1.35 -1.72 -17.67
N ILE A 108 -1.42 -2.61 -16.67
CA ILE A 108 -0.24 -3.26 -16.09
C ILE A 108 -0.37 -4.77 -16.35
N PRO A 109 0.66 -5.39 -16.95
CA PRO A 109 0.65 -6.83 -17.22
C PRO A 109 0.46 -7.65 -15.94
N ALA A 110 -0.18 -8.82 -16.06
CA ALA A 110 -0.21 -9.80 -14.99
C ALA A 110 1.20 -10.24 -14.61
N ASP A 111 1.38 -10.79 -13.41
CA ASP A 111 2.65 -11.33 -12.90
C ASP A 111 3.81 -10.30 -12.98
N SER A 112 3.50 -9.01 -12.74
CA SER A 112 4.48 -7.92 -12.86
C SER A 112 5.36 -7.74 -11.63
N PHE A 113 4.87 -8.09 -10.43
CA PHE A 113 5.52 -7.75 -9.17
C PHE A 113 5.87 -8.98 -8.32
N ASP A 114 7.07 -8.96 -7.75
CA ASP A 114 7.52 -9.95 -6.76
C ASP A 114 6.90 -9.66 -5.39
N VAL A 115 6.70 -8.36 -5.09
CA VAL A 115 6.17 -7.89 -3.82
C VAL A 115 5.15 -6.79 -4.06
N ILE A 116 4.02 -6.85 -3.33
CA ILE A 116 3.04 -5.76 -3.24
C ILE A 116 2.96 -5.30 -1.79
N SER A 117 3.18 -4.01 -1.57
CA SER A 117 3.00 -3.32 -0.30
C SER A 117 1.64 -2.62 -0.28
N ILE A 118 0.84 -2.87 0.76
CA ILE A 118 -0.45 -2.22 1.02
C ILE A 118 -0.42 -1.71 2.46
N PHE A 119 -0.29 -0.40 2.63
CA PHE A 119 -0.14 0.22 3.95
C PHE A 119 -1.21 1.27 4.19
N HIS A 120 -2.25 0.93 4.95
CA HIS A 120 -3.39 1.80 5.26
C HIS A 120 -4.11 2.33 4.01
N VAL A 121 -4.60 1.41 3.17
CA VAL A 121 -5.23 1.75 1.87
C VAL A 121 -6.62 1.15 1.72
N ILE A 122 -6.80 -0.15 2.00
CA ILE A 122 -8.03 -0.85 1.63
C ILE A 122 -9.24 -0.31 2.41
N HIS A 123 -9.05 0.10 3.65
CA HIS A 123 -10.12 0.68 4.47
C HIS A 123 -10.66 1.99 3.88
N ASP A 124 -9.86 2.74 3.13
CA ASP A 124 -10.23 3.99 2.45
C ASP A 124 -10.87 3.78 1.07
N ILE A 125 -10.87 2.54 0.57
CA ILE A 125 -11.56 2.17 -0.68
C ILE A 125 -13.05 1.93 -0.37
N ALA A 126 -13.93 2.41 -1.26
CA ALA A 126 -15.37 2.15 -1.14
C ALA A 126 -15.63 0.63 -1.03
N PRO A 127 -16.46 0.17 -0.07
CA PRO A 127 -16.66 -1.27 0.16
C PRO A 127 -17.01 -2.07 -1.08
N VAL A 128 -17.77 -1.46 -2.01
CA VAL A 128 -18.17 -2.10 -3.28
C VAL A 128 -17.00 -2.34 -4.23
N ASP A 129 -15.92 -1.59 -4.10
CA ASP A 129 -14.74 -1.62 -4.98
C ASP A 129 -13.57 -2.46 -4.41
N ARG A 130 -13.62 -2.81 -3.13
CA ARG A 130 -12.52 -3.49 -2.42
C ARG A 130 -12.15 -4.83 -3.05
N GLN A 131 -13.18 -5.64 -3.37
CA GLN A 131 -12.96 -6.98 -3.93
C GLN A 131 -12.29 -6.92 -5.30
N ASP A 132 -12.76 -6.05 -6.19
CA ASP A 132 -12.18 -5.89 -7.53
C ASP A 132 -10.76 -5.31 -7.48
N THR A 133 -10.51 -4.43 -6.51
CA THR A 133 -9.17 -3.89 -6.27
C THR A 133 -8.21 -5.00 -5.83
N VAL A 134 -8.59 -5.81 -4.83
CA VAL A 134 -7.74 -6.90 -4.33
C VAL A 134 -7.55 -7.98 -5.40
N ALA A 135 -8.58 -8.30 -6.18
CA ALA A 135 -8.47 -9.24 -7.31
C ALA A 135 -7.48 -8.71 -8.38
N THR A 136 -7.52 -7.39 -8.66
CA THR A 136 -6.55 -6.76 -9.56
C THR A 136 -5.13 -6.87 -9.02
N LEU A 137 -4.91 -6.56 -7.73
CA LEU A 137 -3.59 -6.69 -7.10
C LEU A 137 -3.09 -8.15 -7.12
N SER A 138 -3.97 -9.12 -6.86
CA SER A 138 -3.63 -10.56 -6.98
C SER A 138 -3.15 -10.91 -8.39
N ARG A 139 -3.85 -10.46 -9.44
CA ARG A 139 -3.45 -10.67 -10.84
C ARG A 139 -2.08 -10.08 -11.17
N LEU A 140 -1.72 -8.97 -10.54
CA LEU A 140 -0.44 -8.28 -10.76
C LEU A 140 0.71 -8.94 -9.99
N LEU A 141 0.42 -9.69 -8.93
CA LEU A 141 1.41 -10.41 -8.14
C LEU A 141 1.89 -11.65 -8.91
N LYS A 142 3.18 -11.91 -8.93
CA LYS A 142 3.75 -13.14 -9.48
C LYS A 142 3.32 -14.35 -8.65
N LYS A 143 3.35 -15.52 -9.25
CA LYS A 143 2.96 -16.81 -8.63
C LYS A 143 3.64 -17.07 -7.28
N ASP A 144 4.92 -16.71 -7.16
CA ASP A 144 5.70 -16.89 -5.92
C ASP A 144 5.90 -15.55 -5.18
N GLY A 145 5.11 -14.54 -5.56
CA GLY A 145 5.17 -13.21 -4.96
C GLY A 145 4.45 -13.14 -3.62
N THR A 146 4.70 -12.05 -2.87
CA THR A 146 4.08 -11.82 -1.57
C THR A 146 3.43 -10.46 -1.49
N ALA A 147 2.16 -10.41 -1.08
CA ALA A 147 1.47 -9.19 -0.70
C ALA A 147 1.61 -8.98 0.81
N PHE A 148 2.16 -7.83 1.20
CA PHE A 148 2.26 -7.37 2.58
C PHE A 148 1.18 -6.35 2.84
N VAL A 149 0.34 -6.62 3.82
CA VAL A 149 -0.84 -5.82 4.16
C VAL A 149 -0.69 -5.29 5.57
N ARG A 150 -0.93 -4.00 5.74
CA ARG A 150 -1.05 -3.36 7.06
C ARG A 150 -2.26 -2.44 7.04
N GLU A 151 -3.27 -2.75 7.85
CA GLU A 151 -4.53 -2.03 7.86
C GLU A 151 -4.97 -1.68 9.30
N PRO A 152 -5.59 -0.51 9.51
CA PRO A 152 -6.22 -0.19 10.78
C PRO A 152 -7.48 -1.04 10.97
N ILE A 153 -7.71 -1.47 12.22
CA ILE A 153 -8.86 -2.33 12.59
C ILE A 153 -9.74 -1.72 13.67
N LYS A 154 -9.55 -0.43 13.99
CA LYS A 154 -10.45 0.28 14.91
C LYS A 154 -11.77 0.59 14.23
N LYS A 155 -12.90 0.43 14.96
CA LYS A 155 -14.25 0.75 14.46
C LYS A 155 -14.40 2.20 13.99
N SER A 156 -13.69 3.14 14.61
CA SER A 156 -13.74 4.56 14.26
C SER A 156 -12.99 4.91 12.97
N HIS A 157 -12.03 4.08 12.57
CA HIS A 157 -11.23 4.26 11.38
C HIS A 157 -10.51 2.95 11.06
N GLY A 158 -11.01 2.19 10.14
CA GLY A 158 -10.45 0.89 9.77
C GLY A 158 -11.49 -0.06 9.20
N MET A 159 -11.14 -1.33 9.14
CA MET A 159 -12.00 -2.39 8.65
C MET A 159 -11.85 -3.67 9.47
N PRO A 160 -12.87 -4.57 9.46
CA PRO A 160 -12.79 -5.84 10.21
C PRO A 160 -11.68 -6.74 9.67
N VAL A 161 -10.96 -7.42 10.57
CA VAL A 161 -9.94 -8.42 10.18
C VAL A 161 -10.53 -9.50 9.26
N GLY A 162 -11.71 -10.02 9.60
CA GLY A 162 -12.39 -11.04 8.78
C GLY A 162 -12.73 -10.55 7.36
N GLU A 163 -12.99 -9.25 7.17
CA GLU A 163 -13.18 -8.67 5.84
C GLU A 163 -11.86 -8.68 5.05
N ILE A 164 -10.74 -8.25 5.69
CA ILE A 164 -9.41 -8.29 5.06
C ILE A 164 -9.12 -9.71 4.57
N GLN A 165 -9.22 -10.69 5.46
CA GLN A 165 -8.95 -12.09 5.16
C GLN A 165 -9.84 -12.64 4.03
N THR A 166 -11.12 -12.27 4.04
CA THR A 166 -12.09 -12.67 3.01
C THR A 166 -11.74 -12.10 1.63
N LEU A 167 -11.39 -10.81 1.57
CA LEU A 167 -11.01 -10.14 0.32
C LEU A 167 -9.83 -10.84 -0.37
N PHE A 168 -8.78 -11.14 0.40
CA PHE A 168 -7.59 -11.81 -0.14
C PHE A 168 -7.85 -13.28 -0.48
N SER A 169 -8.60 -14.01 0.36
CA SER A 169 -9.00 -15.39 0.07
C SER A 169 -9.84 -15.51 -1.20
N ASN A 170 -10.80 -14.61 -1.40
CA ASN A 170 -11.61 -14.56 -2.63
C ASN A 170 -10.77 -14.24 -3.87
N ALA A 171 -9.65 -13.53 -3.71
CA ALA A 171 -8.67 -13.27 -4.76
C ALA A 171 -7.63 -14.40 -4.92
N VAL A 172 -7.88 -15.57 -4.32
CA VAL A 172 -7.03 -16.78 -4.39
C VAL A 172 -5.65 -16.56 -3.77
N LEU A 173 -5.51 -15.62 -2.84
CA LEU A 173 -4.30 -15.40 -2.07
C LEU A 173 -4.45 -16.01 -0.67
N LYS A 174 -3.53 -16.90 -0.32
CA LYS A 174 -3.52 -17.58 0.97
C LYS A 174 -2.76 -16.73 1.99
N GLU A 175 -3.37 -16.51 3.16
CA GLU A 175 -2.67 -15.94 4.30
C GLU A 175 -1.62 -16.93 4.82
N ILE A 176 -0.36 -16.53 4.83
CA ILE A 176 0.76 -17.34 5.31
C ILE A 176 1.28 -16.86 6.67
N TRP A 177 0.93 -15.67 7.07
CA TRP A 177 1.28 -15.08 8.37
C TRP A 177 0.40 -13.87 8.67
N HIS A 178 0.03 -13.68 9.93
CA HIS A 178 -0.53 -12.42 10.41
C HIS A 178 -0.14 -12.11 11.85
N SER A 179 -0.32 -10.86 12.22
CA SER A 179 -0.33 -10.38 13.61
C SER A 179 -1.35 -9.26 13.77
N GLU A 180 -1.93 -9.21 14.96
CA GLU A 180 -2.92 -8.20 15.32
C GLU A 180 -2.50 -7.46 16.59
N SER A 181 -2.80 -6.17 16.63
CA SER A 181 -2.76 -5.34 17.83
C SER A 181 -4.17 -4.81 18.13
N LYS A 182 -4.32 -3.97 19.14
CA LYS A 182 -5.61 -3.28 19.41
C LYS A 182 -6.05 -2.33 18.30
N SER A 183 -5.17 -1.97 17.36
CA SER A 183 -5.43 -0.93 16.36
C SER A 183 -5.05 -1.31 14.93
N GLU A 184 -4.27 -2.35 14.73
CA GLU A 184 -3.73 -2.70 13.43
C GLU A 184 -3.70 -4.21 13.21
N TYR A 185 -3.97 -4.60 11.98
CA TYR A 185 -3.70 -5.89 11.40
C TYR A 185 -2.48 -5.79 10.49
N LYS A 186 -1.64 -6.81 10.50
CA LYS A 186 -0.54 -7.02 9.54
C LYS A 186 -0.64 -8.44 9.02
N GLY A 187 -0.63 -8.60 7.70
CA GLY A 187 -0.73 -9.91 7.04
C GLY A 187 0.26 -10.06 5.90
N ARG A 188 0.60 -11.31 5.59
CA ARG A 188 1.35 -11.73 4.40
C ARG A 188 0.51 -12.75 3.65
N PHE A 189 0.35 -12.54 2.34
CA PHE A 189 -0.47 -13.35 1.44
C PHE A 189 0.35 -13.79 0.22
N GLN A 190 0.14 -15.05 -0.20
CA GLN A 190 0.75 -15.67 -1.38
C GLN A 190 -0.28 -16.43 -2.20
#